data_f665c0fdd7a96da95ec73bf4830e1251
#
_entry.id   f665c0fdd7a96da95ec73bf4830e1251
#
_cell.length_a   1.000
_cell.length_b   1.000
_cell.length_c   1.000
_cell.angle_alpha   90.00
_cell.angle_beta   90.00
_cell.angle_gamma   90.00
#
_symmetry.space_group_name_H-M   'P 1'
#
loop_
_entity.id
_entity.type
_entity.pdbx_description
1 polymer ?
#
loop_
_entity_poly.entity_id
_entity_poly.type
_entity_poly.pdbx_seq_one_letter_code
_entity_poly.pdbx_strand_id
1 'polypeptide(L)'
;MFRNYAQLMKMRTVRDIMGASVFFLIGYAIFCSDRMYFFTYNMDMSGAEITVIMMIFTFIAVAFIPLISGATRWIDKRTTYIASMIISTVGMVIFGFLGIRSFAGVVVLSLIYCVGNSAYWQLLPAMIYDVCEADELMNRKERAGMVISLQALSEALSEGIGLQLMGIILSLAGFSGDAEVQTATAMHWTGLSLTIIPAVFMALSVICVIRYPITKKVYGDVLDALARRKAGEEPDLEPFRKLK
;
A
#
# COMPACT_ATOMS: atom_id res chain seq x y z
N MET A 1 -26.06 -12.72 -3.19
CA MET A 1 -24.61 -12.52 -3.00
C MET A 1 -24.16 -11.17 -3.57
N PHE A 2 -24.24 -10.91 -4.87
CA PHE A 2 -23.82 -9.62 -5.50
C PHE A 2 -24.42 -8.34 -4.87
N ARG A 3 -25.69 -8.36 -4.44
CA ARG A 3 -26.34 -7.22 -3.78
C ARG A 3 -25.66 -6.82 -2.46
N ASN A 4 -25.08 -7.78 -1.73
CA ASN A 4 -24.36 -7.49 -0.48
C ASN A 4 -22.99 -6.86 -0.75
N TYR A 5 -22.26 -7.31 -1.78
CA TYR A 5 -21.01 -6.66 -2.21
C TYR A 5 -21.25 -5.23 -2.68
N ALA A 6 -22.31 -5.01 -3.47
CA ALA A 6 -22.70 -3.67 -3.90
C ALA A 6 -23.09 -2.75 -2.72
N GLN A 7 -23.68 -3.30 -1.66
CA GLN A 7 -23.97 -2.55 -0.43
C GLN A 7 -22.69 -2.19 0.34
N LEU A 8 -21.72 -3.12 0.44
CA LEU A 8 -20.42 -2.85 1.06
C LEU A 8 -19.67 -1.75 0.32
N MET A 9 -19.63 -1.80 -1.01
CA MET A 9 -18.97 -0.78 -1.83
C MET A 9 -19.64 0.60 -1.78
N LYS A 10 -20.88 0.69 -1.29
CA LYS A 10 -21.54 1.99 -1.01
C LYS A 10 -21.03 2.63 0.27
N MET A 11 -20.51 1.86 1.21
CA MET A 11 -19.93 2.42 2.44
C MET A 11 -18.66 3.18 2.10
N ARG A 12 -18.59 4.43 2.57
CA ARG A 12 -17.43 5.30 2.35
C ARG A 12 -16.16 4.68 2.92
N THR A 13 -16.25 4.12 4.12
CA THR A 13 -15.12 3.45 4.80
C THR A 13 -14.53 2.31 3.99
N VAL A 14 -15.39 1.44 3.41
CA VAL A 14 -14.95 0.32 2.55
C VAL A 14 -14.29 0.86 1.29
N ARG A 15 -14.90 1.82 0.62
CA ARG A 15 -14.38 2.38 -0.63
C ARG A 15 -13.04 3.07 -0.44
N ASP A 16 -12.88 3.84 0.64
CA ASP A 16 -11.65 4.58 0.92
C ASP A 16 -10.50 3.61 1.25
N ILE A 17 -10.72 2.55 2.04
CA ILE A 17 -9.68 1.58 2.39
C ILE A 17 -9.34 0.66 1.22
N MET A 18 -10.33 0.21 0.43
CA MET A 18 -10.09 -0.58 -0.77
C MET A 18 -9.36 0.24 -1.84
N GLY A 19 -9.73 1.52 -2.02
CA GLY A 19 -9.02 2.43 -2.91
C GLY A 19 -7.56 2.62 -2.51
N ALA A 20 -7.29 2.78 -1.21
CA ALA A 20 -5.92 2.87 -0.71
C ALA A 20 -5.11 1.61 -1.02
N SER A 21 -5.73 0.43 -0.82
CA SER A 21 -5.11 -0.86 -1.14
C SER A 21 -4.80 -0.99 -2.63
N VAL A 22 -5.79 -0.74 -3.48
CA VAL A 22 -5.65 -0.86 -4.95
C VAL A 22 -4.50 0.01 -5.45
N PHE A 23 -4.47 1.28 -5.07
CA PHE A 23 -3.41 2.18 -5.53
C PHE A 23 -2.04 1.73 -5.03
N PHE A 24 -1.90 1.42 -3.74
CA PHE A 24 -0.62 0.95 -3.22
C PHE A 24 -0.13 -0.30 -3.95
N LEU A 25 -0.99 -1.31 -4.13
CA LEU A 25 -0.61 -2.60 -4.72
C LEU A 25 -0.25 -2.50 -6.21
N ILE A 26 -0.88 -1.61 -6.97
CA ILE A 26 -0.45 -1.32 -8.34
C ILE A 26 0.98 -0.78 -8.34
N GLY A 27 1.28 0.21 -7.51
CA GLY A 27 2.63 0.77 -7.38
C GLY A 27 3.64 -0.27 -6.86
N TYR A 28 3.24 -1.10 -5.90
CA TYR A 28 4.03 -2.20 -5.36
C TYR A 28 4.40 -3.23 -6.44
N ALA A 29 3.43 -3.64 -7.26
CA ALA A 29 3.66 -4.60 -8.33
C ALA A 29 4.62 -4.06 -9.40
N ILE A 30 4.48 -2.78 -9.78
CA ILE A 30 5.40 -2.10 -10.70
C ILE A 30 6.81 -2.08 -10.08
N PHE A 31 6.96 -1.63 -8.84
CA PHE A 31 8.25 -1.57 -8.14
C PHE A 31 8.91 -2.95 -8.04
N CYS A 32 8.17 -3.97 -7.61
CA CYS A 32 8.68 -5.32 -7.47
C CYS A 32 9.11 -5.96 -8.79
N SER A 33 8.37 -5.68 -9.86
CA SER A 33 8.68 -6.17 -11.20
C SER A 33 9.88 -5.47 -11.80
N ASP A 34 9.97 -4.15 -11.63
CA ASP A 34 11.01 -3.33 -12.25
C ASP A 34 12.39 -3.48 -11.61
N ARG A 35 12.46 -3.68 -10.30
CA ARG A 35 13.75 -3.68 -9.58
C ARG A 35 14.79 -4.65 -10.14
N MET A 36 14.36 -5.80 -10.71
CA MET A 36 15.29 -6.75 -11.36
C MET A 36 15.87 -6.15 -12.64
N TYR A 37 15.01 -5.51 -13.47
CA TYR A 37 15.46 -4.84 -14.69
C TYR A 37 16.42 -3.69 -14.36
N PHE A 38 16.07 -2.86 -13.40
CA PHE A 38 16.91 -1.73 -12.98
C PHE A 38 18.26 -2.19 -12.45
N PHE A 39 18.31 -3.21 -11.59
CA PHE A 39 19.59 -3.68 -11.04
C PHE A 39 20.47 -4.33 -12.09
N THR A 40 19.88 -5.07 -13.03
CA THR A 40 20.62 -5.73 -14.09
C THR A 40 21.12 -4.75 -15.14
N TYR A 41 20.26 -3.89 -15.67
CA TYR A 41 20.58 -3.07 -16.85
C TYR A 41 21.02 -1.64 -16.51
N ASN A 42 20.51 -1.02 -15.46
CA ASN A 42 20.91 0.33 -15.08
C ASN A 42 22.12 0.38 -14.15
N MET A 43 22.26 -0.64 -13.32
CA MET A 43 23.33 -0.70 -12.30
C MET A 43 24.42 -1.69 -12.66
N ASP A 44 24.24 -2.50 -13.69
CA ASP A 44 25.18 -3.57 -14.13
C ASP A 44 25.60 -4.48 -12.97
N MET A 45 24.63 -4.82 -12.09
CA MET A 45 24.86 -5.65 -10.92
C MET A 45 24.96 -7.12 -11.29
N SER A 46 25.93 -7.81 -10.72
CA SER A 46 26.02 -9.28 -10.77
C SER A 46 24.86 -9.93 -10.02
N GLY A 47 24.52 -11.19 -10.37
CA GLY A 47 23.49 -11.94 -9.66
C GLY A 47 23.74 -12.09 -8.15
N ALA A 48 25.02 -12.12 -7.72
CA ALA A 48 25.38 -12.13 -6.31
C ALA A 48 25.02 -10.80 -5.61
N GLU A 49 25.33 -9.66 -6.23
CA GLU A 49 25.00 -8.34 -5.69
C GLU A 49 23.48 -8.13 -5.62
N ILE A 50 22.73 -8.56 -6.66
CA ILE A 50 21.28 -8.55 -6.66
C ILE A 50 20.72 -9.38 -5.50
N THR A 51 21.27 -10.57 -5.27
CA THR A 51 20.85 -11.42 -4.14
C THR A 51 21.10 -10.72 -2.81
N VAL A 52 22.26 -10.10 -2.62
CA VAL A 52 22.58 -9.36 -1.39
C VAL A 52 21.63 -8.19 -1.18
N ILE A 53 21.35 -7.40 -2.22
CA ILE A 53 20.44 -6.26 -2.10
C ILE A 53 18.99 -6.71 -1.78
N MET A 54 18.52 -7.82 -2.37
CA MET A 54 17.22 -8.39 -2.05
C MET A 54 17.13 -8.89 -0.60
N MET A 55 18.21 -9.47 -0.07
CA MET A 55 18.29 -9.82 1.34
C MET A 55 18.22 -8.57 2.24
N ILE A 56 18.96 -7.51 1.88
CA ILE A 56 18.95 -6.24 2.59
C ILE A 56 17.52 -5.66 2.62
N PHE A 57 16.81 -5.65 1.49
CA PHE A 57 15.40 -5.23 1.45
C PHE A 57 14.53 -6.01 2.43
N THR A 58 14.69 -7.33 2.48
CA THR A 58 13.92 -8.20 3.38
C THR A 58 14.23 -7.91 4.84
N PHE A 59 15.51 -7.80 5.21
CA PHE A 59 15.91 -7.48 6.59
C PHE A 59 15.42 -6.10 7.04
N ILE A 60 15.51 -5.10 6.17
CA ILE A 60 14.99 -3.77 6.43
C ILE A 60 13.47 -3.82 6.65
N ALA A 61 12.73 -4.50 5.78
CA ALA A 61 11.27 -4.63 5.90
C ALA A 61 10.88 -5.27 7.25
N VAL A 62 11.57 -6.35 7.64
CA VAL A 62 11.34 -7.03 8.93
C VAL A 62 11.69 -6.10 10.11
N ALA A 63 12.78 -5.34 10.03
CA ALA A 63 13.20 -4.41 11.09
C ALA A 63 12.18 -3.27 11.29
N PHE A 64 11.45 -2.87 10.25
CA PHE A 64 10.40 -1.86 10.37
C PHE A 64 9.12 -2.37 11.05
N ILE A 65 8.89 -3.69 11.15
CA ILE A 65 7.71 -4.26 11.81
C ILE A 65 7.55 -3.75 13.25
N PRO A 66 8.53 -3.93 14.16
CA PRO A 66 8.38 -3.45 15.52
C PRO A 66 8.33 -1.92 15.62
N LEU A 67 8.97 -1.20 14.70
CA LEU A 67 8.96 0.26 14.68
C LEU A 67 7.57 0.80 14.35
N ILE A 68 6.94 0.29 13.30
CA ILE A 68 5.58 0.69 12.90
C ILE A 68 4.56 0.27 13.98
N SER A 69 4.65 -0.96 14.51
CA SER A 69 3.78 -1.42 15.58
C SER A 69 3.97 -0.62 16.89
N GLY A 70 5.20 -0.21 17.18
CA GLY A 70 5.49 0.68 18.30
C GLY A 70 4.89 2.06 18.14
N ALA A 71 4.98 2.64 16.94
CA ALA A 71 4.42 3.95 16.62
C ALA A 71 2.89 4.00 16.82
N THR A 72 2.17 2.91 16.48
CA THR A 72 0.70 2.86 16.66
C THR A 72 0.23 2.83 18.11
N ARG A 73 1.10 2.57 19.08
CA ARG A 73 0.76 2.71 20.50
C ARG A 73 0.53 4.16 20.90
N TRP A 74 1.31 5.07 20.31
CA TRP A 74 1.31 6.50 20.61
C TRP A 74 0.46 7.30 19.61
N ILE A 75 0.51 6.91 18.34
CA ILE A 75 -0.11 7.60 17.23
C ILE A 75 -1.21 6.69 16.65
N ASP A 76 -2.27 7.29 16.12
CA ASP A 76 -3.35 6.61 15.41
C ASP A 76 -2.85 5.81 14.18
N LYS A 77 -3.41 4.63 13.93
CA LYS A 77 -3.07 3.78 12.75
C LYS A 77 -3.13 4.57 11.44
N ARG A 78 -4.19 5.36 11.26
CA ARG A 78 -4.39 6.21 10.08
C ARG A 78 -3.25 7.22 9.92
N THR A 79 -2.90 7.94 10.98
CA THR A 79 -1.84 8.96 10.97
C THR A 79 -0.47 8.32 10.75
N THR A 80 -0.19 7.18 11.37
CA THR A 80 1.04 6.41 11.17
C THR A 80 1.17 5.96 9.71
N TYR A 81 0.09 5.44 9.12
CA TYR A 81 0.07 5.06 7.70
C TYR A 81 0.40 6.25 6.80
N ILE A 82 -0.32 7.37 6.98
CA ILE A 82 -0.14 8.59 6.17
C ILE A 82 1.29 9.10 6.27
N ALA A 83 1.84 9.21 7.50
CA ALA A 83 3.20 9.70 7.72
C ALA A 83 4.25 8.80 7.05
N SER A 84 4.13 7.48 7.23
CA SER A 84 5.03 6.50 6.63
C SER A 84 5.00 6.54 5.10
N MET A 85 3.80 6.62 4.52
CA MET A 85 3.64 6.71 3.07
C MET A 85 4.18 8.02 2.50
N ILE A 86 3.98 9.15 3.19
CA ILE A 86 4.53 10.45 2.76
C ILE A 86 6.06 10.41 2.78
N ILE A 87 6.68 9.86 3.83
CA ILE A 87 8.14 9.72 3.92
C ILE A 87 8.66 8.92 2.72
N SER A 88 8.04 7.77 2.43
CA SER A 88 8.44 6.94 1.30
C SER A 88 8.20 7.62 -0.04
N THR A 89 7.03 8.23 -0.23
CA THR A 89 6.70 8.95 -1.48
C THR A 89 7.70 10.07 -1.76
N VAL A 90 7.94 10.94 -0.78
CA VAL A 90 8.87 12.07 -0.93
C VAL A 90 10.29 11.57 -1.21
N GLY A 91 10.75 10.57 -0.45
CA GLY A 91 12.08 10.01 -0.66
C GLY A 91 12.25 9.36 -2.03
N MET A 92 11.26 8.58 -2.50
CA MET A 92 11.29 7.99 -3.84
C MET A 92 11.29 9.05 -4.95
N VAL A 93 10.53 10.13 -4.79
CA VAL A 93 10.54 11.25 -5.74
C VAL A 93 11.91 11.93 -5.78
N ILE A 94 12.53 12.16 -4.62
CA ILE A 94 13.90 12.73 -4.55
C ILE A 94 14.89 11.84 -5.29
N PHE A 95 14.86 10.52 -5.05
CA PHE A 95 15.73 9.56 -5.76
C PHE A 95 15.43 9.47 -7.26
N GLY A 96 14.18 9.66 -7.66
CA GLY A 96 13.81 9.72 -9.07
C GLY A 96 14.46 10.90 -9.81
N PHE A 97 14.61 12.05 -9.15
CA PHE A 97 15.30 13.22 -9.74
C PHE A 97 16.82 13.14 -9.63
N LEU A 98 17.35 12.67 -8.50
CA LEU A 98 18.80 12.55 -8.29
C LEU A 98 19.43 11.43 -9.11
N GLY A 99 18.65 10.40 -9.44
CA GLY A 99 19.13 9.16 -10.02
C GLY A 99 19.88 8.28 -9.01
N ILE A 100 19.81 6.98 -9.20
CA ILE A 100 20.50 5.98 -8.37
C ILE A 100 21.72 5.51 -9.13
N ARG A 101 22.92 5.75 -8.58
CA ARG A 101 24.21 5.47 -9.26
C ARG A 101 25.15 4.60 -8.45
N SER A 102 24.77 4.13 -7.27
CA SER A 102 25.62 3.36 -6.40
C SER A 102 24.85 2.34 -5.59
N PHE A 103 25.52 1.27 -5.18
CA PHE A 103 24.96 0.27 -4.26
C PHE A 103 24.40 0.90 -2.97
N ALA A 104 25.15 1.84 -2.39
CA ALA A 104 24.71 2.59 -1.22
C ALA A 104 23.42 3.38 -1.49
N GLY A 105 23.27 3.96 -2.69
CA GLY A 105 22.02 4.65 -3.10
C GLY A 105 20.83 3.70 -3.12
N VAL A 106 21.01 2.47 -3.61
CA VAL A 106 19.96 1.44 -3.58
C VAL A 106 19.59 1.05 -2.15
N VAL A 107 20.58 0.91 -1.25
CA VAL A 107 20.30 0.62 0.18
C VAL A 107 19.50 1.74 0.84
N VAL A 108 19.85 3.00 0.58
CA VAL A 108 19.09 4.15 1.13
C VAL A 108 17.69 4.21 0.54
N LEU A 109 17.53 3.98 -0.77
CA LEU A 109 16.20 3.85 -1.38
C LEU A 109 15.38 2.74 -0.71
N SER A 110 16.01 1.59 -0.42
CA SER A 110 15.39 0.45 0.25
C SER A 110 14.87 0.84 1.63
N LEU A 111 15.67 1.55 2.42
CA LEU A 111 15.25 2.06 3.73
C LEU A 111 14.01 2.95 3.62
N ILE A 112 14.04 3.90 2.71
CA ILE A 112 12.95 4.85 2.50
C ILE A 112 11.67 4.15 2.01
N TYR A 113 11.80 3.27 1.02
CA TYR A 113 10.67 2.50 0.48
C TYR A 113 10.05 1.59 1.54
N CYS A 114 10.87 0.88 2.32
CA CYS A 114 10.41 -0.07 3.33
C CYS A 114 9.61 0.59 4.47
N VAL A 115 9.78 1.88 4.74
CA VAL A 115 8.93 2.61 5.71
C VAL A 115 7.46 2.52 5.30
N GLY A 116 7.13 2.90 4.07
CA GLY A 116 5.76 2.85 3.55
C GLY A 116 5.27 1.43 3.31
N ASN A 117 6.12 0.58 2.74
CA ASN A 117 5.79 -0.81 2.47
C ASN A 117 5.42 -1.58 3.76
N SER A 118 6.22 -1.44 4.82
CA SER A 118 5.92 -2.09 6.11
C SER A 118 4.69 -1.51 6.78
N ALA A 119 4.43 -0.21 6.63
CA ALA A 119 3.20 0.41 7.13
C ALA A 119 1.96 -0.15 6.40
N TYR A 120 2.02 -0.34 5.09
CA TYR A 120 0.93 -0.95 4.33
C TYR A 120 0.59 -2.36 4.86
N TRP A 121 1.56 -3.26 4.86
CA TRP A 121 1.33 -4.67 5.21
C TRP A 121 0.91 -4.89 6.66
N GLN A 122 1.19 -3.95 7.56
CA GLN A 122 0.79 -4.04 8.97
C GLN A 122 -0.51 -3.30 9.26
N LEU A 123 -0.64 -2.07 8.78
CA LEU A 123 -1.72 -1.19 9.20
C LEU A 123 -2.98 -1.36 8.37
N LEU A 124 -2.87 -1.63 7.05
CA LEU A 124 -4.04 -1.76 6.21
C LEU A 124 -4.91 -2.95 6.61
N PRO A 125 -4.40 -4.18 6.85
CA PRO A 125 -5.22 -5.27 7.37
C PRO A 125 -5.89 -4.94 8.71
N ALA A 126 -5.17 -4.27 9.62
CA ALA A 126 -5.73 -3.83 10.90
C ALA A 126 -6.88 -2.82 10.71
N MET A 127 -6.75 -1.89 9.74
CA MET A 127 -7.80 -0.94 9.39
C MET A 127 -9.00 -1.61 8.69
N ILE A 128 -8.77 -2.69 7.95
CA ILE A 128 -9.85 -3.50 7.34
C ILE A 128 -10.70 -4.18 8.43
N TYR A 129 -10.07 -4.70 9.50
CA TYR A 129 -10.83 -5.23 10.64
C TYR A 129 -11.66 -4.14 11.33
N ASP A 130 -11.11 -2.93 11.50
CA ASP A 130 -11.86 -1.79 12.04
C ASP A 130 -13.12 -1.48 11.18
N VAL A 131 -13.01 -1.63 9.85
CA VAL A 131 -14.15 -1.48 8.91
C VAL A 131 -15.17 -2.60 9.08
N CYS A 132 -14.75 -3.84 9.33
CA CYS A 132 -15.66 -4.97 9.56
C CYS A 132 -16.55 -4.72 10.78
N GLU A 133 -15.97 -4.22 11.88
CA GLU A 133 -16.71 -3.89 13.10
C GLU A 133 -17.65 -2.68 12.91
N ALA A 134 -17.18 -1.67 12.15
CA ALA A 134 -18.04 -0.54 11.77
C ALA A 134 -19.24 -1.00 10.89
N ASP A 135 -19.03 -1.96 9.98
CA ASP A 135 -20.10 -2.54 9.16
C ASP A 135 -21.09 -3.34 10.01
N GLU A 136 -20.60 -4.14 10.98
CA GLU A 136 -21.45 -4.87 11.93
C GLU A 136 -22.32 -3.89 12.74
N LEU A 137 -21.73 -2.81 13.26
CA LEU A 137 -22.46 -1.78 13.99
C LEU A 137 -23.54 -1.14 13.13
N MET A 138 -23.22 -0.74 11.89
CA MET A 138 -24.13 0.04 11.04
C MET A 138 -25.22 -0.78 10.37
N ASN A 139 -24.92 -2.03 10.02
CA ASN A 139 -25.80 -2.86 9.20
C ASN A 139 -26.36 -4.08 9.93
N ARG A 140 -26.01 -4.30 11.19
CA ARG A 140 -26.43 -5.45 12.03
C ARG A 140 -26.13 -6.82 11.35
N LYS A 141 -25.05 -6.90 10.58
CA LYS A 141 -24.66 -8.10 9.83
C LYS A 141 -23.17 -8.33 10.00
N GLU A 142 -22.80 -9.52 10.42
CA GLU A 142 -21.42 -9.98 10.43
C GLU A 142 -21.00 -10.33 9.00
N ARG A 143 -20.35 -9.42 8.31
CA ARG A 143 -19.90 -9.59 6.91
C ARG A 143 -18.39 -9.53 6.75
N ALA A 144 -17.63 -9.76 7.83
CA ALA A 144 -16.17 -9.69 7.82
C ALA A 144 -15.56 -10.56 6.70
N GLY A 145 -16.04 -11.79 6.50
CA GLY A 145 -15.59 -12.65 5.40
C GLY A 145 -15.81 -12.06 4.00
N MET A 146 -16.86 -11.23 3.82
CA MET A 146 -17.10 -10.55 2.54
C MET A 146 -16.14 -9.38 2.34
N VAL A 147 -15.81 -8.62 3.38
CA VAL A 147 -14.85 -7.51 3.31
C VAL A 147 -13.46 -8.08 3.00
N ILE A 148 -13.05 -9.15 3.68
CA ILE A 148 -11.76 -9.82 3.46
C ILE A 148 -11.68 -10.42 2.04
N SER A 149 -12.75 -11.05 1.55
CA SER A 149 -12.76 -11.59 0.18
C SER A 149 -12.71 -10.48 -0.88
N LEU A 150 -13.33 -9.33 -0.62
CA LEU A 150 -13.22 -8.15 -1.48
C LEU A 150 -11.79 -7.61 -1.50
N GLN A 151 -11.12 -7.59 -0.34
CA GLN A 151 -9.70 -7.23 -0.25
C GLN A 151 -8.82 -8.16 -1.06
N ALA A 152 -8.96 -9.48 -0.89
CA ALA A 152 -8.17 -10.47 -1.63
C ALA A 152 -8.38 -10.35 -3.16
N LEU A 153 -9.62 -10.11 -3.60
CA LEU A 153 -9.91 -9.84 -5.02
C LEU A 153 -9.25 -8.55 -5.49
N SER A 154 -9.31 -7.49 -4.70
CA SER A 154 -8.66 -6.21 -5.02
C SER A 154 -7.15 -6.36 -5.12
N GLU A 155 -6.52 -7.16 -4.25
CA GLU A 155 -5.09 -7.49 -4.29
C GLU A 155 -4.72 -8.18 -5.60
N ALA A 156 -5.38 -9.27 -5.94
CA ALA A 156 -5.09 -10.03 -7.15
C ALA A 156 -5.27 -9.18 -8.44
N LEU A 157 -6.34 -8.37 -8.50
CA LEU A 157 -6.58 -7.49 -9.64
C LEU A 157 -5.53 -6.37 -9.72
N SER A 158 -5.16 -5.78 -8.60
CA SER A 158 -4.18 -4.69 -8.56
C SER A 158 -2.78 -5.15 -8.96
N GLU A 159 -2.37 -6.33 -8.51
CA GLU A 159 -1.10 -6.95 -8.93
C GLU A 159 -1.11 -7.23 -10.43
N GLY A 160 -2.17 -7.81 -10.97
CA GLY A 160 -2.32 -8.05 -12.41
C GLY A 160 -2.26 -6.76 -13.22
N ILE A 161 -2.95 -5.70 -12.78
CA ILE A 161 -2.91 -4.38 -13.42
C ILE A 161 -1.50 -3.79 -13.35
N GLY A 162 -0.83 -3.86 -12.20
CA GLY A 162 0.53 -3.34 -12.03
C GLY A 162 1.54 -4.03 -12.93
N LEU A 163 1.49 -5.37 -13.04
CA LEU A 163 2.34 -6.14 -13.94
C LEU A 163 2.07 -5.80 -15.41
N GLN A 164 0.81 -5.65 -15.80
CA GLN A 164 0.42 -5.26 -17.15
C GLN A 164 0.92 -3.85 -17.49
N LEU A 165 0.78 -2.89 -16.56
CA LEU A 165 1.29 -1.53 -16.72
C LEU A 165 2.82 -1.53 -16.89
N MET A 166 3.54 -2.34 -16.10
CA MET A 166 4.99 -2.48 -16.26
C MET A 166 5.36 -3.01 -17.64
N GLY A 167 4.67 -4.04 -18.14
CA GLY A 167 4.87 -4.56 -19.49
C GLY A 167 4.64 -3.49 -20.58
N ILE A 168 3.59 -2.68 -20.44
CA ILE A 168 3.30 -1.57 -21.35
C ILE A 168 4.42 -0.52 -21.30
N ILE A 169 4.87 -0.13 -20.11
CA ILE A 169 5.95 0.85 -19.92
C ILE A 169 7.23 0.36 -20.62
N LEU A 170 7.65 -0.89 -20.38
CA LEU A 170 8.85 -1.47 -21.00
C LEU A 170 8.71 -1.52 -22.54
N SER A 171 7.56 -1.92 -23.04
CA SER A 171 7.28 -1.97 -24.49
C SER A 171 7.37 -0.59 -25.13
N LEU A 172 6.75 0.43 -24.53
CA LEU A 172 6.77 1.82 -25.04
C LEU A 172 8.17 2.45 -24.91
N ALA A 173 8.95 2.05 -23.90
CA ALA A 173 10.33 2.47 -23.70
C ALA A 173 11.32 1.83 -24.72
N GLY A 174 10.86 0.84 -25.50
CA GLY A 174 11.70 0.11 -26.43
C GLY A 174 12.68 -0.84 -25.75
N PHE A 175 12.30 -1.38 -24.58
CA PHE A 175 13.11 -2.39 -23.87
C PHE A 175 13.12 -3.70 -24.69
N SER A 176 14.30 -4.28 -24.87
CA SER A 176 14.48 -5.57 -25.56
C SER A 176 15.20 -6.56 -24.66
N GLY A 177 14.54 -7.69 -24.36
CA GLY A 177 15.13 -8.75 -23.53
C GLY A 177 16.34 -9.44 -24.15
N ASP A 178 16.51 -9.37 -25.48
CA ASP A 178 17.62 -9.98 -26.21
C ASP A 178 18.84 -9.05 -26.35
N ALA A 179 18.70 -7.77 -25.97
CA ALA A 179 19.79 -6.80 -26.10
C ALA A 179 20.69 -6.82 -24.85
N GLU A 180 21.98 -6.99 -25.07
CA GLU A 180 22.98 -6.89 -23.98
C GLU A 180 23.01 -5.47 -23.39
N VAL A 181 22.80 -4.46 -24.20
CA VAL A 181 22.79 -3.04 -23.79
C VAL A 181 21.44 -2.42 -24.18
N GLN A 182 20.78 -1.83 -23.19
CA GLN A 182 19.49 -1.16 -23.40
C GLN A 182 19.66 0.28 -23.92
N THR A 183 18.63 0.78 -24.56
CA THR A 183 18.61 2.20 -25.01
C THR A 183 18.56 3.14 -23.80
N ALA A 184 19.09 4.37 -23.97
CA ALA A 184 19.00 5.39 -22.92
C ALA A 184 17.56 5.69 -22.51
N THR A 185 16.61 5.58 -23.46
CA THR A 185 15.18 5.76 -23.19
C THR A 185 14.65 4.63 -22.29
N ALA A 186 14.98 3.36 -22.58
CA ALA A 186 14.59 2.23 -21.75
C ALA A 186 15.16 2.34 -20.33
N MET A 187 16.45 2.69 -20.20
CA MET A 187 17.10 2.90 -18.90
C MET A 187 16.47 4.06 -18.11
N HIS A 188 16.05 5.12 -18.77
CA HIS A 188 15.35 6.22 -18.11
C HIS A 188 13.97 5.79 -17.58
N TRP A 189 13.21 5.07 -18.39
CA TRP A 189 11.88 4.58 -17.98
C TRP A 189 11.94 3.55 -16.85
N THR A 190 12.92 2.64 -16.85
CA THR A 190 13.13 1.72 -15.71
C THR A 190 13.49 2.51 -14.44
N GLY A 191 14.31 3.56 -14.53
CA GLY A 191 14.54 4.44 -13.37
C GLY A 191 13.27 5.12 -12.84
N LEU A 192 12.38 5.58 -13.73
CA LEU A 192 11.09 6.17 -13.35
C LEU A 192 10.12 5.12 -12.77
N SER A 193 10.12 3.92 -13.33
CA SER A 193 9.26 2.81 -12.86
C SER A 193 9.68 2.30 -11.48
N LEU A 194 10.96 2.42 -11.14
CA LEU A 194 11.44 2.09 -9.80
C LEU A 194 11.12 3.17 -8.76
N THR A 195 10.97 4.43 -9.17
CA THR A 195 10.92 5.57 -8.25
C THR A 195 9.63 6.39 -8.37
N ILE A 196 9.49 7.18 -9.41
CA ILE A 196 8.42 8.17 -9.56
C ILE A 196 7.05 7.50 -9.71
N ILE A 197 6.95 6.45 -10.53
CA ILE A 197 5.64 5.82 -10.82
C ILE A 197 5.06 5.18 -9.56
N PRO A 198 5.78 4.33 -8.79
CA PRO A 198 5.28 3.82 -7.52
C PRO A 198 4.99 4.93 -6.50
N ALA A 199 5.79 6.00 -6.47
CA ALA A 199 5.56 7.14 -5.58
C ALA A 199 4.22 7.84 -5.87
N VAL A 200 3.83 7.98 -7.15
CA VAL A 200 2.51 8.53 -7.53
C VAL A 200 1.38 7.65 -6.99
N PHE A 201 1.48 6.32 -7.13
CA PHE A 201 0.49 5.39 -6.61
C PHE A 201 0.43 5.40 -5.08
N MET A 202 1.58 5.51 -4.39
CA MET A 202 1.63 5.69 -2.93
C MET A 202 0.94 6.99 -2.51
N ALA A 203 1.14 8.09 -3.23
CA ALA A 203 0.46 9.36 -2.98
C ALA A 203 -1.06 9.25 -3.15
N LEU A 204 -1.53 8.54 -4.18
CA LEU A 204 -2.96 8.27 -4.38
C LEU A 204 -3.54 7.43 -3.24
N SER A 205 -2.80 6.43 -2.74
CA SER A 205 -3.17 5.67 -1.55
C SER A 205 -3.31 6.57 -0.32
N VAL A 206 -2.39 7.51 -0.10
CA VAL A 206 -2.47 8.51 0.97
C VAL A 206 -3.75 9.34 0.88
N ILE A 207 -4.12 9.81 -0.33
CA ILE A 207 -5.35 10.58 -0.54
C ILE A 207 -6.59 9.79 -0.11
N CYS A 208 -6.64 8.49 -0.40
CA CYS A 208 -7.72 7.62 0.04
C CYS A 208 -7.76 7.50 1.57
N VAL A 209 -6.61 7.31 2.23
CA VAL A 209 -6.54 7.17 3.70
C VAL A 209 -6.81 8.50 4.41
N ILE A 210 -6.48 9.65 3.83
CA ILE A 210 -6.88 10.96 4.36
C ILE A 210 -8.41 11.09 4.43
N ARG A 211 -9.13 10.46 3.52
CA ARG A 211 -10.60 10.48 3.50
C ARG A 211 -11.24 9.44 4.42
N TYR A 212 -10.48 8.43 4.83
CA TYR A 212 -10.92 7.36 5.71
C TYR A 212 -11.30 7.89 7.10
N PRO A 213 -12.56 7.67 7.58
CA PRO A 213 -13.09 8.39 8.74
C PRO A 213 -12.78 7.74 10.09
N ILE A 214 -12.32 6.47 10.13
CA ILE A 214 -12.12 5.76 11.40
C ILE A 214 -10.77 6.14 11.99
N THR A 215 -10.79 6.98 13.01
CA THR A 215 -9.64 7.31 13.88
C THR A 215 -9.65 6.42 15.11
N LYS A 216 -8.57 6.43 15.92
CA LYS A 216 -8.48 5.67 17.17
C LYS A 216 -9.66 5.95 18.12
N LYS A 217 -10.11 7.21 18.20
CA LYS A 217 -11.27 7.62 19.00
C LYS A 217 -12.56 7.02 18.44
N VAL A 218 -12.81 7.23 17.15
CA VAL A 218 -14.02 6.70 16.48
C VAL A 218 -14.11 5.19 16.58
N TYR A 219 -12.96 4.50 16.47
CA TYR A 219 -12.90 3.06 16.65
C TYR A 219 -13.25 2.62 18.07
N GLY A 220 -12.76 3.31 19.09
CA GLY A 220 -13.16 3.08 20.50
C GLY A 220 -14.66 3.24 20.69
N ASP A 221 -15.23 4.33 20.16
CA ASP A 221 -16.67 4.58 20.22
C ASP A 221 -17.49 3.47 19.50
N VAL A 222 -16.98 2.93 18.38
CA VAL A 222 -17.60 1.79 17.66
C VAL A 222 -17.62 0.52 18.52
N LEU A 223 -16.48 0.20 19.18
CA LEU A 223 -16.39 -0.97 20.04
C LEU A 223 -17.33 -0.86 21.26
N ASP A 224 -17.39 0.32 21.89
CA ASP A 224 -18.28 0.56 23.01
C ASP A 224 -19.75 0.44 22.61
N ALA A 225 -20.11 0.96 21.43
CA ALA A 225 -21.47 0.82 20.89
C ALA A 225 -21.83 -0.62 20.56
N LEU A 226 -20.88 -1.41 20.03
CA LEU A 226 -21.07 -2.84 19.79
C LEU A 226 -21.23 -3.62 21.10
N ALA A 227 -20.44 -3.30 22.13
CA ALA A 227 -20.54 -3.93 23.44
C ALA A 227 -21.89 -3.67 24.09
N ARG A 228 -22.40 -2.43 24.07
CA ARG A 228 -23.74 -2.06 24.54
C ARG A 228 -24.83 -2.82 23.80
N ARG A 229 -24.71 -2.93 22.47
CA ARG A 229 -25.67 -3.69 21.67
C ARG A 229 -25.72 -5.17 22.06
N LYS A 230 -24.54 -5.80 22.29
CA LYS A 230 -24.46 -7.18 22.76
C LYS A 230 -25.03 -7.38 24.16
N ALA A 231 -25.05 -6.33 24.98
CA ALA A 231 -25.71 -6.31 26.28
C ALA A 231 -27.24 -6.06 26.21
N GLY A 232 -27.80 -5.89 25.00
CA GLY A 232 -29.24 -5.70 24.79
C GLY A 232 -29.67 -4.21 24.76
N GLU A 233 -28.73 -3.26 24.81
CA GLU A 233 -29.02 -1.85 24.68
C GLU A 233 -29.04 -1.42 23.20
N GLU A 234 -29.85 -0.46 22.83
CA GLU A 234 -29.81 0.14 21.49
C GLU A 234 -28.91 1.38 21.52
N PRO A 235 -27.69 1.31 20.93
CA PRO A 235 -26.81 2.46 20.88
C PRO A 235 -27.30 3.51 19.87
N ASP A 236 -27.05 4.79 20.14
CA ASP A 236 -27.27 5.87 19.20
C ASP A 236 -26.30 5.74 18.02
N LEU A 237 -26.82 5.70 16.80
CA LEU A 237 -26.04 5.56 15.55
C LEU A 237 -25.79 6.90 14.84
N GLU A 238 -26.37 8.01 15.33
CA GLU A 238 -26.16 9.35 14.74
C GLU A 238 -24.67 9.74 14.61
N PRO A 239 -23.81 9.54 15.65
CA PRO A 239 -22.38 9.88 15.55
C PRO A 239 -21.64 9.12 14.47
N PHE A 240 -22.14 7.93 14.07
CA PHE A 240 -21.50 7.01 13.12
C PHE A 240 -21.98 7.18 11.68
N ARG A 241 -22.90 8.12 11.40
CA ARG A 241 -23.42 8.36 10.03
C ARG A 241 -22.32 8.64 9.00
N LYS A 242 -21.20 9.21 9.42
CA LYS A 242 -20.04 9.50 8.55
C LYS A 242 -19.30 8.24 8.08
N LEU A 243 -19.58 7.06 8.67
CA LEU A 243 -18.97 5.78 8.28
C LEU A 243 -19.68 5.15 7.08
N LYS A 244 -20.90 5.55 6.80
CA LYS A 244 -21.65 5.19 5.61
C LYS A 244 -21.15 5.97 4.40
#